data_83946d121fd1173628573b6a96162e5c
#
_entry.id   83946d121fd1173628573b6a96162e5c
#
_cell.length_a   1.000
_cell.length_b   1.000
_cell.length_c   1.000
_cell.angle_alpha   90.00
_cell.angle_beta   90.00
_cell.angle_gamma   90.00
#
_symmetry.space_group_name_H-M   'P 1'
#
loop_
_entity.id
_entity.type
_entity.pdbx_description
1 polymer ?
#
loop_
_entity_poly.entity_id
_entity_poly.type
_entity_poly.pdbx_seq_one_letter_code
_entity_poly.pdbx_strand_id
1 'polypeptide(L)'
;DSLGNEITLSQPPARVAALLGSYAESWVLAGGEEGLAAVTDDAFEERRLELSGDTVNLGSSKQPDLEALFAVQPELVLLTPDLEGQLALAESLEAAGIPAAWFKVETFPEYLNMLQILTDITGRRDLYRENGLEVQARVDAALERAPEQGPAVLLLRAYSTGVRAKNSD
;
A
#
# COMPACT_ATOMS: atom_id res chain seq x y z
N ASP A 1 4.42 -7.75 9.22
CA ASP A 1 4.39 -7.26 7.84
C ASP A 1 4.56 -8.42 6.84
N SER A 2 4.53 -8.14 5.54
CA SER A 2 4.63 -9.21 4.51
C SER A 2 6.04 -9.79 4.35
N LEU A 3 7.06 -9.22 4.97
CA LEU A 3 8.43 -9.75 4.99
C LEU A 3 8.68 -10.66 6.21
N GLY A 4 7.68 -10.84 7.08
CA GLY A 4 7.79 -11.64 8.31
C GLY A 4 8.37 -10.88 9.50
N ASN A 5 8.52 -9.54 9.40
CA ASN A 5 8.92 -8.75 10.55
C ASN A 5 7.75 -8.59 11.51
N GLU A 6 8.02 -8.81 12.79
CA GLU A 6 7.05 -8.55 13.85
C GLU A 6 7.13 -7.07 14.26
N ILE A 7 5.97 -6.39 14.21
CA ILE A 7 5.84 -4.99 14.60
C ILE A 7 4.88 -4.92 15.77
N THR A 8 5.37 -4.42 16.89
CA THR A 8 4.54 -4.26 18.09
C THR A 8 4.05 -2.81 18.18
N LEU A 9 2.75 -2.63 18.11
CA LEU A 9 2.09 -1.34 18.36
C LEU A 9 1.38 -1.40 19.71
N SER A 10 1.63 -0.44 20.58
CA SER A 10 0.98 -0.36 21.91
C SER A 10 -0.50 0.03 21.82
N GLN A 11 -0.87 0.71 20.74
CA GLN A 11 -2.23 1.16 20.42
C GLN A 11 -2.32 1.37 18.90
N PRO A 12 -3.53 1.48 18.31
CA PRO A 12 -3.68 1.89 16.92
C PRO A 12 -2.97 3.23 16.68
N PRO A 13 -2.16 3.34 15.60
CA PRO A 13 -1.40 4.55 15.32
C PRO A 13 -2.33 5.70 14.93
N ALA A 14 -2.12 6.87 15.54
CA ALA A 14 -2.88 8.08 15.21
C ALA A 14 -2.26 8.85 14.02
N ARG A 15 -0.98 8.61 13.71
CA ARG A 15 -0.29 9.23 12.58
C ARG A 15 0.44 8.17 11.76
N VAL A 16 -0.05 7.95 10.55
CA VAL A 16 0.51 6.99 9.60
C VAL A 16 1.03 7.71 8.37
N ALA A 17 2.20 7.32 7.90
CA ALA A 17 2.73 7.73 6.62
C ALA A 17 2.70 6.55 5.64
N ALA A 18 2.17 6.75 4.43
CA ALA A 18 2.15 5.74 3.40
C ALA A 18 3.00 6.19 2.20
N LEU A 19 4.09 5.46 1.92
CA LEU A 19 5.08 5.84 0.91
C LEU A 19 4.76 5.30 -0.49
N LEU A 20 3.53 4.83 -0.70
CA LEU A 20 2.95 4.49 -2.00
C LEU A 20 1.47 4.85 -1.98
N GLY A 21 0.97 5.45 -3.06
CA GLY A 21 -0.44 5.78 -3.20
C GLY A 21 -1.37 4.56 -3.08
N SER A 22 -0.95 3.39 -3.56
CA SER A 22 -1.70 2.14 -3.37
C SER A 22 -1.76 1.68 -1.91
N TYR A 23 -0.75 1.98 -1.09
CA TYR A 23 -0.76 1.67 0.33
C TYR A 23 -1.59 2.68 1.13
N ALA A 24 -1.56 3.96 0.71
CA ALA A 24 -2.48 4.97 1.22
C ALA A 24 -3.94 4.57 0.96
N GLU A 25 -4.27 4.15 -0.27
CA GLU A 25 -5.60 3.63 -0.62
C GLU A 25 -5.98 2.40 0.24
N SER A 26 -5.06 1.44 0.40
CA SER A 26 -5.32 0.26 1.23
C SER A 26 -5.53 0.61 2.70
N TRP A 27 -4.81 1.63 3.22
CA TRP A 27 -5.01 2.15 4.57
C TRP A 27 -6.39 2.80 4.74
N VAL A 28 -6.83 3.60 3.76
CA VAL A 28 -8.20 4.18 3.72
C VAL A 28 -9.25 3.07 3.67
N LEU A 29 -9.08 2.06 2.79
CA LEU A 29 -9.97 0.89 2.71
C LEU A 29 -10.01 0.06 4.00
N ALA A 30 -8.96 0.13 4.79
CA ALA A 30 -8.90 -0.48 6.12
C ALA A 30 -9.52 0.40 7.24
N GLY A 31 -10.05 1.57 6.91
CA GLY A 31 -10.68 2.50 7.86
C GLY A 31 -9.72 3.40 8.62
N GLY A 32 -8.51 3.61 8.09
CA GLY A 32 -7.46 4.41 8.71
C GLY A 32 -7.35 5.85 8.20
N GLU A 33 -8.30 6.35 7.40
CA GLU A 33 -8.22 7.65 6.72
C GLU A 33 -7.89 8.82 7.65
N GLU A 34 -8.56 8.91 8.80
CA GLU A 34 -8.35 10.00 9.78
C GLU A 34 -6.91 10.05 10.32
N GLY A 35 -6.20 8.92 10.36
CA GLY A 35 -4.82 8.81 10.81
C GLY A 35 -3.76 9.00 9.72
N LEU A 36 -4.14 9.26 8.47
CA LEU A 36 -3.21 9.38 7.36
C LEU A 36 -2.55 10.76 7.33
N ALA A 37 -1.39 10.87 7.98
CA ALA A 37 -0.67 12.13 8.19
C ALA A 37 0.22 12.54 7.02
N ALA A 38 0.74 11.58 6.26
CA ALA A 38 1.59 11.86 5.11
C ALA A 38 1.48 10.76 4.04
N VAL A 39 1.56 11.17 2.76
CA VAL A 39 1.52 10.28 1.60
C VAL A 39 2.45 10.79 0.51
N THR A 40 2.77 9.94 -0.47
CA THR A 40 3.47 10.33 -1.68
C THR A 40 2.52 10.88 -2.75
N ASP A 41 3.05 11.59 -3.73
CA ASP A 41 2.30 12.31 -4.78
C ASP A 41 1.34 11.42 -5.57
N ASP A 42 1.70 10.16 -5.80
CA ASP A 42 0.88 9.16 -6.49
C ASP A 42 -0.46 8.85 -5.78
N ALA A 43 -0.59 9.14 -4.48
CA ALA A 43 -1.86 9.06 -3.76
C ALA A 43 -2.90 10.06 -4.32
N PHE A 44 -2.44 11.26 -4.67
CA PHE A 44 -3.27 12.32 -5.23
C PHE A 44 -3.42 12.20 -6.75
N GLU A 45 -2.31 11.99 -7.45
CA GLU A 45 -2.25 12.05 -8.91
C GLU A 45 -2.80 10.79 -9.58
N GLU A 46 -2.42 9.62 -9.09
CA GLU A 46 -2.80 8.33 -9.67
C GLU A 46 -4.03 7.73 -8.99
N ARG A 47 -4.08 7.75 -7.66
CA ARG A 47 -5.19 7.18 -6.87
C ARG A 47 -6.34 8.14 -6.66
N ARG A 48 -6.09 9.45 -6.81
CA ARG A 48 -7.10 10.52 -6.66
C ARG A 48 -7.82 10.46 -5.30
N LEU A 49 -7.06 10.15 -4.25
CA LEU A 49 -7.61 10.12 -2.91
C LEU A 49 -8.00 11.54 -2.46
N GLU A 50 -9.20 11.67 -1.94
CA GLU A 50 -9.70 12.89 -1.32
C GLU A 50 -9.31 12.87 0.16
N LEU A 51 -8.07 13.28 0.47
CA LEU A 51 -7.52 13.25 1.82
C LEU A 51 -7.73 14.57 2.54
N SER A 52 -7.56 14.57 3.87
CA SER A 52 -7.57 15.78 4.68
C SER A 52 -6.57 16.82 4.14
N GLY A 53 -6.93 18.09 4.21
CA GLY A 53 -6.03 19.19 3.83
C GLY A 53 -4.75 19.28 4.68
N ASP A 54 -4.72 18.59 5.82
CA ASP A 54 -3.55 18.50 6.71
C ASP A 54 -2.61 17.35 6.35
N THR A 55 -3.00 16.46 5.43
CA THR A 55 -2.14 15.35 4.97
C THR A 55 -0.98 15.89 4.15
N VAL A 56 0.24 15.63 4.61
CA VAL A 56 1.48 16.13 4.00
C VAL A 56 1.83 15.31 2.76
N ASN A 57 2.13 16.00 1.64
CA ASN A 57 2.67 15.36 0.45
C ASN A 57 4.20 15.23 0.57
N LEU A 58 4.69 13.99 0.54
CA LEU A 58 6.11 13.63 0.65
C LEU A 58 6.84 13.64 -0.72
N GLY A 59 6.18 14.07 -1.79
CA GLY A 59 6.73 14.02 -3.13
C GLY A 59 6.75 12.60 -3.71
N SER A 60 7.76 12.30 -4.52
CA SER A 60 7.84 11.03 -5.25
C SER A 60 8.01 9.80 -4.36
N SER A 61 7.23 8.75 -4.62
CA SER A 61 7.36 7.44 -3.95
C SER A 61 8.73 6.78 -4.13
N LYS A 62 9.47 7.15 -5.20
CA LYS A 62 10.84 6.64 -5.44
C LYS A 62 11.88 7.29 -4.54
N GLN A 63 11.64 8.51 -4.12
CA GLN A 63 12.54 9.30 -3.27
C GLN A 63 11.71 10.26 -2.40
N PRO A 64 11.04 9.74 -1.36
CA PRO A 64 10.22 10.56 -0.47
C PRO A 64 11.05 11.59 0.29
N ASP A 65 10.44 12.72 0.59
CA ASP A 65 11.05 13.78 1.42
C ASP A 65 11.17 13.29 2.87
N LEU A 66 12.38 12.99 3.29
CA LEU A 66 12.70 12.47 4.62
C LEU A 66 12.48 13.51 5.72
N GLU A 67 12.77 14.78 5.44
CA GLU A 67 12.57 15.86 6.40
C GLU A 67 11.09 16.07 6.69
N ALA A 68 10.27 16.13 5.64
CA ALA A 68 8.81 16.20 5.76
C ALA A 68 8.23 14.96 6.46
N LEU A 69 8.75 13.75 6.16
CA LEU A 69 8.34 12.52 6.82
C LEU A 69 8.57 12.58 8.34
N PHE A 70 9.76 13.00 8.78
CA PHE A 70 10.05 13.11 10.21
C PHE A 70 9.30 14.26 10.88
N ALA A 71 9.03 15.35 10.15
CA ALA A 71 8.28 16.49 10.68
C ALA A 71 6.83 16.11 11.09
N VAL A 72 6.19 15.17 10.41
CA VAL A 72 4.84 14.70 10.78
C VAL A 72 4.84 13.72 11.97
N GLN A 73 6.02 13.31 12.45
CA GLN A 73 6.19 12.37 13.57
C GLN A 73 5.31 11.12 13.43
N PRO A 74 5.49 10.31 12.38
CA PRO A 74 4.64 9.15 12.16
C PRO A 74 4.84 8.09 13.26
N GLU A 75 3.77 7.42 13.62
CA GLU A 75 3.76 6.30 14.57
C GLU A 75 3.84 4.94 13.85
N LEU A 76 3.62 4.97 12.54
CA LEU A 76 3.78 3.84 11.63
C LEU A 76 4.05 4.35 10.22
N VAL A 77 5.00 3.71 9.53
CA VAL A 77 5.28 3.98 8.12
C VAL A 77 5.00 2.73 7.29
N LEU A 78 4.20 2.87 6.22
CA LEU A 78 3.91 1.80 5.25
C LEU A 78 4.79 2.01 4.02
N LEU A 79 5.61 1.02 3.68
CA LEU A 79 6.58 1.15 2.59
C LEU A 79 6.85 -0.18 1.88
N THR A 80 7.53 -0.10 0.73
CA THR A 80 7.86 -1.27 -0.09
C THR A 80 9.36 -1.50 -0.19
N PRO A 81 9.83 -2.77 -0.20
CA PRO A 81 11.23 -3.09 -0.47
C PRO A 81 11.60 -2.97 -1.96
N ASP A 82 10.63 -2.77 -2.85
CA ASP A 82 10.86 -2.74 -4.30
C ASP A 82 11.41 -1.38 -4.81
N LEU A 83 11.50 -0.37 -3.94
CA LEU A 83 12.03 0.95 -4.25
C LEU A 83 13.27 1.24 -3.41
N GLU A 84 14.43 1.40 -4.08
CA GLU A 84 15.73 1.67 -3.42
C GLU A 84 15.67 2.89 -2.49
N GLY A 85 14.98 3.96 -2.89
CA GLY A 85 14.82 5.16 -2.06
C GLY A 85 14.06 4.89 -0.76
N GLN A 86 13.12 3.93 -0.76
CA GLN A 86 12.41 3.53 0.46
C GLN A 86 13.25 2.56 1.30
N LEU A 87 13.98 1.64 0.67
CA LEU A 87 14.93 0.78 1.40
C LEU A 87 15.99 1.59 2.15
N ALA A 88 16.46 2.69 1.55
CA ALA A 88 17.44 3.59 2.18
C ALA A 88 16.89 4.27 3.45
N LEU A 89 15.57 4.29 3.68
CA LEU A 89 14.98 4.88 4.89
C LEU A 89 15.01 3.93 6.10
N ALA A 90 15.23 2.62 5.88
CA ALA A 90 15.14 1.60 6.94
C ALA A 90 15.97 1.94 8.17
N GLU A 91 17.27 2.23 7.99
CA GLU A 91 18.18 2.57 9.08
C GLU A 91 17.77 3.87 9.81
N SER A 92 17.27 4.86 9.06
CA SER A 92 16.85 6.15 9.62
C SER A 92 15.58 6.01 10.46
N LEU A 93 14.62 5.19 10.00
CA LEU A 93 13.39 4.90 10.73
C LEU A 93 13.69 4.08 11.99
N GLU A 94 14.55 3.06 11.88
CA GLU A 94 15.00 2.27 13.03
C GLU A 94 15.71 3.13 14.08
N ALA A 95 16.66 3.97 13.64
CA ALA A 95 17.38 4.89 14.54
C ALA A 95 16.46 5.89 15.24
N ALA A 96 15.36 6.29 14.58
CA ALA A 96 14.33 7.15 15.16
C ALA A 96 13.30 6.40 16.00
N GLY A 97 13.36 5.06 16.05
CA GLY A 97 12.39 4.23 16.76
C GLY A 97 10.99 4.25 16.14
N ILE A 98 10.89 4.57 14.85
CA ILE A 98 9.61 4.63 14.12
C ILE A 98 9.32 3.26 13.51
N PRO A 99 8.20 2.59 13.88
CA PRO A 99 7.79 1.33 13.29
C PRO A 99 7.60 1.43 11.77
N ALA A 100 8.20 0.50 11.03
CA ALA A 100 8.14 0.43 9.58
C ALA A 100 7.51 -0.91 9.15
N ALA A 101 6.37 -0.86 8.48
CA ALA A 101 5.69 -2.03 7.94
C ALA A 101 5.97 -2.17 6.44
N TRP A 102 6.70 -3.20 6.09
CA TRP A 102 7.11 -3.49 4.73
C TRP A 102 6.10 -4.40 4.04
N PHE A 103 5.61 -3.96 2.89
CA PHE A 103 4.72 -4.76 2.07
C PHE A 103 5.29 -4.92 0.66
N LYS A 104 5.16 -6.15 0.14
CA LYS A 104 5.38 -6.46 -1.26
C LYS A 104 4.07 -7.03 -1.79
N VAL A 105 3.44 -6.32 -2.72
CA VAL A 105 2.11 -6.64 -3.24
C VAL A 105 2.17 -6.72 -4.76
N GLU A 106 2.29 -7.92 -5.28
CA GLU A 106 2.29 -8.21 -6.72
C GLU A 106 1.07 -9.04 -7.15
N THR A 107 0.44 -9.72 -6.18
CA THR A 107 -0.68 -10.62 -6.39
C THR A 107 -1.89 -10.26 -5.52
N PHE A 108 -3.07 -10.77 -5.90
CA PHE A 108 -4.28 -10.56 -5.11
C PHE A 108 -4.24 -11.21 -3.72
N PRO A 109 -3.68 -12.41 -3.52
CA PRO A 109 -3.46 -12.95 -2.17
C PRO A 109 -2.56 -12.07 -1.28
N GLU A 110 -1.52 -11.45 -1.83
CA GLU A 110 -0.65 -10.52 -1.08
C GLU A 110 -1.40 -9.24 -0.70
N TYR A 111 -2.27 -8.73 -1.59
CA TYR A 111 -3.17 -7.63 -1.26
C TYR A 111 -4.12 -8.00 -0.11
N LEU A 112 -4.72 -9.19 -0.14
CA LEU A 112 -5.60 -9.66 0.94
C LEU A 112 -4.85 -9.76 2.27
N ASN A 113 -3.63 -10.28 2.26
CA ASN A 113 -2.78 -10.35 3.45
C ASN A 113 -2.45 -8.94 3.99
N MET A 114 -2.07 -8.01 3.12
CA MET A 114 -1.84 -6.62 3.52
C MET A 114 -3.11 -6.00 4.12
N LEU A 115 -4.25 -6.10 3.45
CA LEU A 115 -5.51 -5.55 3.91
C LEU A 115 -5.93 -6.14 5.26
N GLN A 116 -5.73 -7.46 5.47
CA GLN A 116 -6.00 -8.12 6.75
C GLN A 116 -5.15 -7.51 7.88
N ILE A 117 -3.84 -7.34 7.65
CA ILE A 117 -2.93 -6.73 8.62
C ILE A 117 -3.39 -5.29 8.95
N LEU A 118 -3.70 -4.50 7.93
CA LEU A 118 -4.14 -3.11 8.12
C LEU A 118 -5.47 -3.02 8.88
N THR A 119 -6.44 -3.89 8.56
CA THR A 119 -7.72 -3.92 9.28
C THR A 119 -7.61 -4.47 10.71
N ASP A 120 -6.62 -5.32 10.99
CA ASP A 120 -6.30 -5.73 12.36
C ASP A 120 -5.71 -4.56 13.16
N ILE A 121 -4.86 -3.72 12.55
CA ILE A 121 -4.30 -2.52 13.17
C ILE A 121 -5.39 -1.47 13.47
N THR A 122 -6.29 -1.22 12.52
CA THR A 122 -7.39 -0.25 12.69
C THR A 122 -8.54 -0.79 13.54
N GLY A 123 -8.58 -2.11 13.79
CA GLY A 123 -9.68 -2.79 14.48
C GLY A 123 -10.94 -2.97 13.61
N ARG A 124 -10.87 -2.67 12.31
CA ARG A 124 -12.00 -2.67 11.38
C ARG A 124 -12.05 -3.96 10.53
N ARG A 125 -12.16 -5.10 11.19
CA ARG A 125 -12.27 -6.41 10.52
C ARG A 125 -13.51 -6.56 9.65
N ASP A 126 -14.53 -5.74 9.85
CA ASP A 126 -15.69 -5.62 8.97
C ASP A 126 -15.26 -5.18 7.56
N LEU A 127 -14.31 -4.24 7.46
CA LEU A 127 -13.78 -3.74 6.19
C LEU A 127 -12.89 -4.77 5.47
N TYR A 128 -12.22 -5.67 6.20
CA TYR A 128 -11.53 -6.79 5.56
C TYR A 128 -12.52 -7.70 4.80
N ARG A 129 -13.68 -7.97 5.40
CA ARG A 129 -14.72 -8.75 4.71
C ARG A 129 -15.25 -8.02 3.49
N GLU A 130 -15.58 -6.74 3.63
CA GLU A 130 -16.16 -5.92 2.55
C GLU A 130 -15.17 -5.69 1.41
N ASN A 131 -13.97 -5.17 1.72
CA ASN A 131 -12.99 -4.75 0.72
C ASN A 131 -12.01 -5.85 0.29
N GLY A 132 -12.01 -6.99 0.98
CA GLY A 132 -11.17 -8.16 0.66
C GLY A 132 -11.98 -9.35 0.22
N LEU A 133 -12.67 -10.02 1.16
CA LEU A 133 -13.31 -11.32 0.90
C LEU A 133 -14.49 -11.25 -0.09
N GLU A 134 -15.29 -10.20 -0.05
CA GLU A 134 -16.38 -10.01 -1.00
C GLU A 134 -15.85 -9.71 -2.41
N VAL A 135 -14.73 -8.97 -2.50
CA VAL A 135 -14.04 -8.75 -3.78
C VAL A 135 -13.46 -10.06 -4.29
N GLN A 136 -12.82 -10.87 -3.45
CA GLN A 136 -12.33 -12.20 -3.82
C GLN A 136 -13.46 -13.07 -4.37
N ALA A 137 -14.59 -13.17 -3.67
CA ALA A 137 -15.72 -13.97 -4.11
C ALA A 137 -16.25 -13.52 -5.49
N ARG A 138 -16.22 -12.21 -5.77
CA ARG A 138 -16.60 -11.67 -7.09
C ARG A 138 -15.61 -12.05 -8.19
N VAL A 139 -14.30 -12.05 -7.86
CA VAL A 139 -13.24 -12.48 -8.78
C VAL A 139 -13.40 -13.97 -9.07
N ASP A 140 -13.57 -14.81 -8.05
CA ASP A 140 -13.73 -16.26 -8.18
C ASP A 140 -14.96 -16.59 -9.04
N ALA A 141 -16.10 -15.94 -8.78
CA ALA A 141 -17.30 -16.10 -9.58
C ALA A 141 -17.14 -15.60 -11.04
N ALA A 142 -16.23 -14.69 -11.30
CA ALA A 142 -15.91 -14.27 -12.67
C ALA A 142 -15.01 -15.31 -13.38
N LEU A 143 -14.05 -15.87 -12.66
CA LEU A 143 -13.16 -16.93 -13.15
C LEU A 143 -13.93 -18.22 -13.47
N GLU A 144 -14.88 -18.62 -12.61
CA GLU A 144 -15.76 -19.79 -12.87
C GLU A 144 -16.59 -19.67 -14.17
N ARG A 145 -16.89 -18.44 -14.59
CA ARG A 145 -17.61 -18.17 -15.83
C ARG A 145 -16.71 -17.98 -17.04
N ALA A 146 -15.38 -17.94 -16.82
CA ALA A 146 -14.45 -17.81 -17.91
C ALA A 146 -14.46 -19.06 -18.78
N PRO A 147 -14.43 -18.94 -20.13
CA PRO A 147 -14.40 -20.10 -21.01
C PRO A 147 -13.07 -20.84 -20.85
N GLU A 148 -13.10 -22.18 -20.91
CA GLU A 148 -11.88 -23.02 -20.86
C GLU A 148 -10.88 -22.68 -21.98
N GLN A 149 -11.38 -22.21 -23.12
CA GLN A 149 -10.58 -21.73 -24.24
C GLN A 149 -10.90 -20.24 -24.46
N GLY A 150 -10.08 -19.41 -23.87
CA GLY A 150 -10.11 -17.96 -24.08
C GLY A 150 -9.35 -17.52 -25.34
N PRO A 151 -9.56 -16.28 -25.80
CA PRO A 151 -8.76 -15.70 -26.86
C PRO A 151 -7.30 -15.57 -26.41
N ALA A 152 -6.37 -15.59 -27.37
CA ALA A 152 -4.99 -15.21 -27.09
C ALA A 152 -4.94 -13.72 -26.72
N VAL A 153 -4.38 -13.41 -25.56
CA VAL A 153 -4.27 -12.04 -25.05
C VAL A 153 -2.80 -11.65 -24.97
N LEU A 154 -2.46 -10.50 -25.55
CA LEU A 154 -1.16 -9.88 -25.41
C LEU A 154 -1.27 -8.67 -24.48
N LEU A 155 -0.67 -8.77 -23.30
CA LEU A 155 -0.62 -7.65 -22.37
C LEU A 155 0.63 -6.80 -22.66
N LEU A 156 0.39 -5.54 -23.04
CA LEU A 156 1.47 -4.59 -23.30
C LEU A 156 1.51 -3.53 -22.20
N ARG A 157 2.69 -3.26 -21.69
CA ARG A 157 2.94 -2.12 -20.80
C ARG A 157 3.79 -1.08 -21.51
N ALA A 158 3.26 0.13 -21.62
CA ALA A 158 3.97 1.26 -22.19
C ALA A 158 4.76 2.01 -21.10
N TYR A 159 5.98 2.38 -21.43
CA TYR A 159 6.86 3.21 -20.60
C TYR A 159 7.34 4.38 -21.46
N SER A 160 7.90 5.40 -20.83
CA SER A 160 8.53 6.52 -21.56
C SER A 160 9.68 6.06 -22.48
N THR A 161 10.31 4.91 -22.20
CA THR A 161 11.42 4.35 -22.95
C THR A 161 11.00 3.26 -23.94
N GLY A 162 9.71 2.93 -24.06
CA GLY A 162 9.22 1.92 -25.00
C GLY A 162 8.04 1.10 -24.48
N VAL A 163 7.73 0.04 -25.21
CA VAL A 163 6.64 -0.89 -24.88
C VAL A 163 7.23 -2.27 -24.62
N ARG A 164 6.76 -2.95 -23.57
CA ARG A 164 7.15 -4.32 -23.25
C ARG A 164 5.91 -5.21 -23.20
N ALA A 165 6.03 -6.41 -23.75
CA ALA A 165 5.06 -7.47 -23.50
C ALA A 165 5.28 -8.01 -22.07
N LYS A 166 4.21 -8.20 -21.32
CA LYS A 166 4.25 -8.85 -20.02
C LYS A 166 3.98 -10.35 -20.23
N ASN A 167 4.91 -11.19 -19.81
CA ASN A 167 4.72 -12.64 -19.81
C ASN A 167 3.77 -13.04 -18.66
N SER A 168 3.21 -14.22 -18.77
CA SER A 168 2.32 -14.82 -17.77
C SER A 168 3.06 -15.54 -16.64
N ASP A 169 4.40 -15.38 -16.58
CA ASP A 169 5.24 -16.02 -15.56
C ASP A 169 5.40 -15.12 -14.34
#